data_8382a9da6899cb3ea32968844c9462f8
#
_entry.id   8382a9da6899cb3ea32968844c9462f8
#
_cell.length_a   1.000
_cell.length_b   1.000
_cell.length_c   1.000
_cell.angle_alpha   90.00
_cell.angle_beta   90.00
_cell.angle_gamma   90.00
#
_symmetry.space_group_name_H-M   'P 1'
#
loop_
_entity.id
_entity.type
_entity.pdbx_description
1 polymer ?
#
loop_
_entity_poly.entity_id
_entity_poly.type
_entity_poly.pdbx_seq_one_letter_code
_entity_poly.pdbx_strand_id
1 'polypeptide(L)'
;MLSFRSLLAVAAAVTGLLLVGCAHAPKPSRPVGPGIGGSVIYITNVTLPANAVVEVRLVELNREGRVDREIAATSYPRPAAMPLEFWLPYQAGLIDQHQSYGLEAKIVAEGRILFTTTRPVPVLTKGNPKNVEAVVVPAQR
;
A
#
# COMPACT_ATOMS: atom_id res chain seq x y z
N MET A 1 -74.71 -40.48 8.41
CA MET A 1 -73.87 -41.05 9.54
C MET A 1 -72.45 -40.87 9.15
N LEU A 2 -71.90 -39.79 9.63
CA LEU A 2 -70.92 -39.64 10.72
C LEU A 2 -69.64 -40.40 10.62
N SER A 3 -68.59 -39.71 10.36
CA SER A 3 -67.52 -39.67 11.34
C SER A 3 -66.50 -38.59 10.98
N PHE A 4 -66.49 -37.63 11.83
CA PHE A 4 -65.45 -36.64 12.02
C PHE A 4 -64.20 -37.32 12.58
N ARG A 5 -63.10 -37.23 11.87
CA ARG A 5 -61.77 -37.51 12.45
C ARG A 5 -60.78 -36.44 12.05
N SER A 6 -60.62 -35.59 12.99
CA SER A 6 -59.53 -34.69 13.28
C SER A 6 -58.27 -34.83 12.43
N LEU A 7 -57.98 -33.84 11.67
CA LEU A 7 -56.66 -33.57 11.10
C LEU A 7 -55.95 -32.62 12.05
N LEU A 8 -55.05 -33.16 12.83
CA LEU A 8 -54.04 -32.40 13.57
C LEU A 8 -53.05 -31.85 12.55
N ALA A 9 -53.09 -30.53 12.32
CA ALA A 9 -52.07 -29.82 11.63
C ALA A 9 -50.89 -29.62 12.57
N VAL A 10 -49.78 -30.32 12.32
CA VAL A 10 -48.50 -30.07 12.98
C VAL A 10 -47.82 -28.97 12.15
N ALA A 11 -47.87 -27.76 12.66
CA ALA A 11 -47.07 -26.65 12.16
C ALA A 11 -45.63 -26.80 12.69
N ALA A 12 -44.73 -27.30 11.83
CA ALA A 12 -43.31 -27.29 12.09
C ALA A 12 -42.79 -25.88 11.82
N ALA A 13 -42.55 -25.12 12.89
CA ALA A 13 -41.85 -23.84 12.81
C ALA A 13 -40.36 -24.13 12.55
N VAL A 14 -39.94 -23.96 11.30
CA VAL A 14 -38.51 -23.96 10.94
C VAL A 14 -37.98 -22.58 11.28
N THR A 15 -37.37 -22.47 12.46
CA THR A 15 -36.61 -21.29 12.87
C THR A 15 -35.29 -21.29 12.11
N GLY A 16 -35.24 -20.59 10.97
CA GLY A 16 -34.01 -20.35 10.22
C GLY A 16 -33.09 -19.41 10.98
N LEU A 17 -32.09 -19.97 11.61
CA LEU A 17 -31.00 -19.22 12.24
C LEU A 17 -30.14 -18.61 11.14
N LEU A 18 -30.37 -17.34 10.81
CA LEU A 18 -29.51 -16.55 9.91
C LEU A 18 -28.18 -16.27 10.63
N LEU A 19 -27.18 -17.10 10.37
CA LEU A 19 -25.80 -16.81 10.68
C LEU A 19 -25.35 -15.67 9.76
N VAL A 20 -25.43 -14.43 10.24
CA VAL A 20 -24.76 -13.28 9.62
C VAL A 20 -23.28 -13.48 9.85
N GLY A 21 -22.64 -14.19 8.93
CA GLY A 21 -21.17 -14.26 8.87
C GLY A 21 -20.65 -12.87 8.58
N CYS A 22 -19.97 -12.24 9.54
CA CYS A 22 -19.13 -11.08 9.28
C CYS A 22 -18.07 -11.51 8.27
N ALA A 23 -18.30 -11.19 7.00
CA ALA A 23 -17.30 -11.31 5.96
C ALA A 23 -16.19 -10.31 6.28
N HIS A 24 -15.15 -10.76 6.97
CA HIS A 24 -13.89 -10.05 7.01
C HIS A 24 -13.39 -9.98 5.57
N ALA A 25 -13.39 -8.78 5.00
CA ALA A 25 -12.72 -8.55 3.73
C ALA A 25 -11.25 -8.99 3.90
N PRO A 26 -10.72 -9.89 3.04
CA PRO A 26 -9.35 -10.32 3.16
C PRO A 26 -8.46 -9.10 3.04
N LYS A 27 -7.63 -8.86 4.07
CA LYS A 27 -6.57 -7.87 4.02
C LYS A 27 -5.73 -8.18 2.78
N PRO A 28 -5.44 -7.21 1.89
CA PRO A 28 -4.65 -7.49 0.71
C PRO A 28 -3.33 -8.15 1.15
N SER A 29 -3.16 -9.41 0.77
CA SER A 29 -1.95 -10.16 1.09
C SER A 29 -0.79 -9.50 0.35
N ARG A 30 0.29 -9.18 1.06
CA ARG A 30 1.52 -8.70 0.42
C ARG A 30 1.96 -9.74 -0.61
N PRO A 31 2.36 -9.30 -1.82
CA PRO A 31 2.90 -10.23 -2.81
C PRO A 31 4.04 -11.06 -2.22
N VAL A 32 4.06 -12.34 -2.55
CA VAL A 32 5.13 -13.26 -2.13
C VAL A 32 6.41 -12.87 -2.88
N GLY A 33 7.48 -12.55 -2.14
CA GLY A 33 8.77 -12.20 -2.75
C GLY A 33 9.49 -11.07 -2.00
N PRO A 34 10.74 -10.77 -2.42
CA PRO A 34 11.48 -9.66 -1.86
C PRO A 34 10.82 -8.33 -2.22
N GLY A 35 10.68 -7.45 -1.25
CA GLY A 35 10.07 -6.15 -1.44
C GLY A 35 10.30 -5.24 -0.24
N ILE A 36 10.06 -3.96 -0.45
CA ILE A 36 10.08 -2.92 0.58
C ILE A 36 8.64 -2.53 0.85
N GLY A 37 8.24 -2.58 2.13
CA GLY A 37 6.96 -2.08 2.58
C GLY A 37 7.09 -0.75 3.29
N GLY A 38 5.99 -0.08 3.48
CA GLY A 38 5.95 1.14 4.26
C GLY A 38 4.78 2.03 3.95
N SER A 39 4.89 3.27 4.36
CA SER A 39 3.87 4.29 4.10
C SER A 39 4.49 5.57 3.52
N VAL A 40 3.72 6.23 2.67
CA VAL A 40 4.02 7.60 2.23
C VAL A 40 3.10 8.55 2.99
N ILE A 41 3.68 9.57 3.59
CA ILE A 41 2.94 10.60 4.31
C ILE A 41 3.34 12.00 3.84
N TYR A 42 2.43 12.96 3.95
CA TYR A 42 2.75 14.37 3.82
C TYR A 42 2.18 15.17 4.99
N ILE A 43 2.91 16.20 5.41
CA ILE A 43 2.59 17.01 6.59
C ILE A 43 1.92 18.32 6.14
N THR A 44 0.79 18.23 5.44
CA THR A 44 0.01 19.41 5.06
C THR A 44 -1.46 19.05 4.89
N ASN A 45 -2.36 19.96 5.24
CA ASN A 45 -3.80 19.81 5.03
C ASN A 45 -4.19 20.21 3.59
N VAL A 46 -3.57 19.58 2.61
CA VAL A 46 -3.87 19.85 1.19
C VAL A 46 -4.63 18.66 0.61
N THR A 47 -5.74 18.93 -0.04
CA THR A 47 -6.45 17.92 -0.81
C THR A 47 -5.69 17.66 -2.11
N LEU A 48 -5.30 16.41 -2.35
CA LEU A 48 -4.65 16.04 -3.60
C LEU A 48 -5.64 16.08 -4.77
N PRO A 49 -5.19 16.48 -5.96
CA PRO A 49 -6.00 16.39 -7.18
C PRO A 49 -6.46 14.94 -7.44
N ALA A 50 -7.64 14.77 -8.02
CA ALA A 50 -8.21 13.46 -8.32
C ALA A 50 -7.35 12.62 -9.29
N ASN A 51 -6.48 13.25 -10.07
CA ASN A 51 -5.53 12.63 -10.99
C ASN A 51 -4.12 12.50 -10.39
N ALA A 52 -3.96 12.71 -9.07
CA ALA A 52 -2.67 12.55 -8.42
C ALA A 52 -2.23 11.07 -8.46
N VAL A 53 -0.94 10.86 -8.65
CA VAL A 53 -0.27 9.56 -8.61
C VAL A 53 0.86 9.63 -7.61
N VAL A 54 0.91 8.68 -6.69
CA VAL A 54 2.05 8.50 -5.79
C VAL A 54 3.01 7.51 -6.44
N GLU A 55 4.22 7.94 -6.69
CA GLU A 55 5.30 7.11 -7.22
C GLU A 55 6.30 6.82 -6.12
N VAL A 56 6.69 5.55 -5.99
CA VAL A 56 7.70 5.09 -5.04
C VAL A 56 8.78 4.37 -5.82
N ARG A 57 10.04 4.75 -5.59
CA ARG A 57 11.20 4.21 -6.31
C ARG A 57 12.27 3.70 -5.34
N LEU A 58 12.84 2.56 -5.65
CA LEU A 58 14.07 2.06 -5.04
C LEU A 58 15.24 2.48 -5.93
N VAL A 59 16.20 3.17 -5.35
CA VAL A 59 17.36 3.71 -6.05
C VAL A 59 18.67 3.24 -5.39
N GLU A 60 19.66 3.00 -6.21
CA GLU A 60 21.05 2.83 -5.76
C GLU A 60 21.68 4.20 -5.54
N LEU A 61 22.45 4.33 -4.47
CA LEU A 61 23.09 5.57 -4.07
C LEU A 61 24.60 5.49 -4.25
N ASN A 62 25.17 6.54 -4.79
CA ASN A 62 26.63 6.70 -4.84
C ASN A 62 27.21 7.04 -3.44
N ARG A 63 28.52 7.22 -3.36
CA ARG A 63 29.22 7.52 -2.09
C ARG A 63 28.80 8.84 -1.45
N GLU A 64 28.31 9.79 -2.24
CA GLU A 64 27.80 11.09 -1.79
C GLU A 64 26.31 11.03 -1.40
N GLY A 65 25.68 9.85 -1.48
CA GLY A 65 24.25 9.66 -1.17
C GLY A 65 23.31 10.18 -2.25
N ARG A 66 23.82 10.44 -3.47
CA ARG A 66 22.99 10.84 -4.61
C ARG A 66 22.54 9.62 -5.39
N VAL A 67 21.40 9.75 -6.05
CA VAL A 67 20.87 8.70 -6.91
C VAL A 67 21.82 8.42 -8.07
N ASP A 68 22.23 7.17 -8.20
CA ASP A 68 23.03 6.67 -9.28
C ASP A 68 22.16 5.92 -10.31
N ARG A 69 21.31 5.01 -9.81
CA ARG A 69 20.47 4.17 -10.67
C ARG A 69 19.13 3.82 -10.00
N GLU A 70 18.08 3.74 -10.80
CA GLU A 70 16.80 3.17 -10.38
C GLU A 70 16.84 1.64 -10.45
N ILE A 71 16.40 0.98 -9.39
CA ILE A 71 16.34 -0.49 -9.29
C ILE A 71 14.94 -1.01 -9.52
N ALA A 72 13.93 -0.36 -8.93
CA ALA A 72 12.54 -0.72 -9.04
C ALA A 72 11.64 0.50 -8.79
N ALA A 73 10.45 0.48 -9.35
CA ALA A 73 9.45 1.52 -9.11
C ALA A 73 8.04 0.92 -9.06
N THR A 74 7.17 1.59 -8.33
CA THR A 74 5.73 1.30 -8.32
C THR A 74 4.95 2.61 -8.23
N SER A 75 3.70 2.59 -8.67
CA SER A 75 2.83 3.76 -8.65
C SER A 75 1.43 3.42 -8.16
N TYR A 76 0.84 4.36 -7.46
CA TYR A 76 -0.50 4.25 -6.88
C TYR A 76 -1.35 5.42 -7.36
N PRO A 77 -2.23 5.20 -8.36
CA PRO A 77 -3.12 6.24 -8.84
C PRO A 77 -4.24 6.50 -7.83
N ARG A 78 -4.64 7.74 -7.72
CA ARG A 78 -5.78 8.19 -6.90
C ARG A 78 -5.70 7.72 -5.44
N PRO A 79 -4.70 8.15 -4.67
CA PRO A 79 -4.65 7.80 -3.26
C PRO A 79 -5.92 8.33 -2.55
N ALA A 80 -6.68 7.40 -1.95
CA ALA A 80 -7.94 7.75 -1.28
C ALA A 80 -7.70 8.54 0.01
N ALA A 81 -6.57 8.30 0.67
CA ALA A 81 -6.16 8.95 1.90
C ALA A 81 -4.65 8.81 2.11
N MET A 82 -4.11 9.64 2.99
CA MET A 82 -2.77 9.49 3.56
C MET A 82 -2.88 9.14 5.05
N PRO A 83 -2.01 8.31 5.58
CA PRO A 83 -0.85 7.64 4.96
C PRO A 83 -1.23 6.64 3.86
N LEU A 84 -0.48 6.61 2.76
CA LEU A 84 -0.63 5.59 1.73
C LEU A 84 0.31 4.42 2.02
N GLU A 85 -0.25 3.26 2.32
CA GLU A 85 0.52 2.02 2.44
C GLU A 85 1.00 1.57 1.06
N PHE A 86 2.29 1.21 0.94
CA PHE A 86 2.86 0.72 -0.31
C PHE A 86 3.61 -0.60 -0.12
N TRP A 87 3.76 -1.31 -1.23
CA TRP A 87 4.65 -2.44 -1.38
C TRP A 87 5.41 -2.30 -2.70
N LEU A 88 6.73 -2.26 -2.62
CA LEU A 88 7.62 -2.14 -3.77
C LEU A 88 8.40 -3.44 -3.95
N PRO A 89 7.99 -4.32 -4.86
CA PRO A 89 8.75 -5.53 -5.18
C PRO A 89 10.03 -5.19 -5.92
N TYR A 90 11.09 -5.95 -5.66
CA TYR A 90 12.35 -5.83 -6.39
C TYR A 90 12.96 -7.20 -6.67
N GLN A 91 13.88 -7.26 -7.64
CA GLN A 91 14.62 -8.49 -7.94
C GLN A 91 15.83 -8.58 -7.01
N ALA A 92 15.91 -9.67 -6.22
CA ALA A 92 16.99 -9.86 -5.24
C ALA A 92 18.38 -9.85 -5.88
N GLY A 93 18.52 -10.36 -7.10
CA GLY A 93 19.79 -10.38 -7.83
C GLY A 93 20.33 -8.99 -8.24
N LEU A 94 19.51 -7.93 -8.12
CA LEU A 94 19.95 -6.55 -8.40
C LEU A 94 20.50 -5.84 -7.15
N ILE A 95 20.46 -6.50 -5.98
CA ILE A 95 20.88 -5.90 -4.71
C ILE A 95 22.27 -6.44 -4.35
N ASP A 96 23.24 -5.54 -4.32
CA ASP A 96 24.59 -5.80 -3.79
C ASP A 96 24.66 -5.33 -2.33
N GLN A 97 25.08 -6.21 -1.42
CA GLN A 97 25.19 -5.92 0.01
C GLN A 97 26.23 -4.84 0.33
N HIS A 98 27.15 -4.59 -0.58
CA HIS A 98 28.19 -3.55 -0.44
C HIS A 98 27.72 -2.17 -0.89
N GLN A 99 26.64 -2.09 -1.64
CA GLN A 99 26.07 -0.83 -2.11
C GLN A 99 25.05 -0.25 -1.12
N SER A 100 24.76 1.03 -1.27
CA SER A 100 23.75 1.74 -0.51
C SER A 100 22.51 1.93 -1.38
N TYR A 101 21.33 1.75 -0.76
CA TYR A 101 20.05 1.93 -1.42
C TYR A 101 19.19 2.91 -0.66
N GLY A 102 18.35 3.62 -1.37
CA GLY A 102 17.39 4.55 -0.82
C GLY A 102 16.02 4.41 -1.47
N LEU A 103 15.01 4.80 -0.74
CA LEU A 103 13.64 4.91 -1.23
C LEU A 103 13.32 6.38 -1.48
N GLU A 104 12.84 6.69 -2.65
CA GLU A 104 12.26 8.00 -2.98
C GLU A 104 10.75 7.86 -3.18
N ALA A 105 10.01 8.84 -2.72
CA ALA A 105 8.60 8.97 -3.01
C ALA A 105 8.28 10.36 -3.57
N LYS A 106 7.36 10.43 -4.50
CA LYS A 106 6.85 11.68 -5.04
C LYS A 106 5.36 11.57 -5.37
N ILE A 107 4.67 12.69 -5.30
CA ILE A 107 3.28 12.83 -5.71
C ILE A 107 3.26 13.72 -6.95
N VAL A 108 2.73 13.18 -8.04
CA VAL A 108 2.69 13.84 -9.35
C VAL A 108 1.25 14.04 -9.77
N ALA A 109 0.92 15.19 -10.32
CA ALA A 109 -0.34 15.44 -11.00
C ALA A 109 -0.11 16.35 -12.21
N GLU A 110 -0.78 16.07 -13.31
CA GLU A 110 -0.69 16.87 -14.55
C GLU A 110 0.76 17.08 -15.04
N GLY A 111 1.58 16.03 -14.91
CA GLY A 111 3.00 16.07 -15.32
C GLY A 111 3.90 16.90 -14.39
N ARG A 112 3.39 17.39 -13.26
CA ARG A 112 4.17 18.17 -12.29
C ARG A 112 4.33 17.42 -10.98
N ILE A 113 5.52 17.52 -10.38
CA ILE A 113 5.78 17.01 -9.04
C ILE A 113 5.18 18.02 -8.04
N LEU A 114 4.21 17.57 -7.25
CA LEU A 114 3.60 18.37 -6.20
C LEU A 114 4.34 18.22 -4.87
N PHE A 115 4.73 16.98 -4.55
CA PHE A 115 5.46 16.63 -3.32
C PHE A 115 6.56 15.64 -3.65
N THR A 116 7.65 15.68 -2.87
CA THR A 116 8.77 14.75 -3.01
C THR A 116 9.49 14.56 -1.69
N THR A 117 10.17 13.43 -1.50
CA THR A 117 11.14 13.25 -0.42
C THR A 117 12.31 14.22 -0.63
N THR A 118 12.83 14.82 0.44
CA THR A 118 13.97 15.75 0.35
C THR A 118 15.27 15.04 -0.02
N ARG A 119 15.38 13.77 0.39
CA ARG A 119 16.49 12.87 0.05
C ARG A 119 15.99 11.42 0.13
N PRO A 120 16.68 10.48 -0.53
CA PRO A 120 16.33 9.07 -0.44
C PRO A 120 16.40 8.56 1.01
N VAL A 121 15.38 7.82 1.43
CA VAL A 121 15.32 7.18 2.77
C VAL A 121 16.14 5.89 2.71
N PRO A 122 17.19 5.71 3.53
CA PRO A 122 18.03 4.51 3.47
C PRO A 122 17.25 3.22 3.74
N VAL A 123 17.49 2.19 2.92
CA VAL A 123 16.80 0.89 2.98
C VAL A 123 17.73 -0.27 2.64
N LEU A 124 17.32 -1.49 2.99
CA LEU A 124 17.83 -2.80 2.59
C LEU A 124 19.20 -3.18 3.12
N THR A 125 20.23 -2.40 2.85
CA THR A 125 21.63 -2.75 3.13
C THR A 125 22.21 -1.95 4.30
N LYS A 126 23.34 -2.37 4.81
CA LYS A 126 24.06 -1.67 5.91
C LYS A 126 23.22 -1.50 7.18
N GLY A 127 22.38 -2.49 7.49
CA GLY A 127 21.50 -2.46 8.67
C GLY A 127 20.23 -1.63 8.51
N ASN A 128 19.97 -1.07 7.35
CA ASN A 128 18.75 -0.30 7.10
C ASN A 128 17.52 -1.20 6.95
N PRO A 129 16.34 -0.73 7.36
CA PRO A 129 15.10 -1.53 7.37
C PRO A 129 14.54 -1.77 5.96
N LYS A 130 13.62 -2.76 5.88
CA LYS A 130 12.78 -3.03 4.70
C LYS A 130 11.35 -2.51 4.83
N ASN A 131 11.05 -1.83 5.92
CA ASN A 131 9.76 -1.19 6.16
C ASN A 131 10.03 0.23 6.65
N VAL A 132 9.59 1.22 5.89
CA VAL A 132 9.95 2.61 6.11
C VAL A 132 8.77 3.55 5.90
N GLU A 133 8.85 4.70 6.55
CA GLU A 133 7.95 5.81 6.32
C GLU A 133 8.65 6.86 5.45
N ALA A 134 8.06 7.16 4.30
CA ALA A 134 8.57 8.18 3.39
C ALA A 134 7.77 9.48 3.55
N VAL A 135 8.39 10.46 4.17
CA VAL A 135 7.81 11.80 4.34
C VAL A 135 8.08 12.61 3.08
N VAL A 136 7.01 13.06 2.43
CA VAL A 136 7.13 13.97 1.28
C VAL A 136 6.75 15.40 1.67
N VAL A 137 7.46 16.35 1.11
CA VAL A 137 7.26 17.78 1.30
C VAL A 137 6.92 18.46 -0.02
N PRO A 138 6.31 19.66 -0.03
CA PRO A 138 6.05 20.39 -1.26
C PRO A 138 7.31 20.51 -2.12
N ALA A 139 7.19 20.18 -3.41
CA ALA A 139 8.30 20.35 -4.34
C ALA A 139 8.62 21.82 -4.49
N GLN A 140 9.90 22.17 -4.43
CA GLN A 140 10.33 23.54 -4.70
C GLN A 140 10.13 23.86 -6.19
N ARG A 141 9.60 25.05 -6.45
CA ARG A 141 9.43 25.58 -7.81
C ARG A 141 10.74 26.09 -8.35
#